data_e0378f7a24d42dae98bf19cddfae288d
#
_entry.id   e0378f7a24d42dae98bf19cddfae288d
#
_cell.length_a   1.000
_cell.length_b   1.000
_cell.length_c   1.000
_cell.angle_alpha   90.00
_cell.angle_beta   90.00
_cell.angle_gamma   90.00
#
_symmetry.space_group_name_H-M   'P 1'
#
loop_
_entity.id
_entity.type
_entity.pdbx_description
1 polymer ?
#
loop_
_entity_poly.entity_id
_entity_poly.type
_entity_poly.pdbx_seq_one_letter_code
_entity_poly.pdbx_strand_id
1 'polypeptide(L)'
;MTGVQTCALPISRFGEFGGRYIPETLVAAHEDLEAAYLEARSDPAFQQELDHLLRHYVGRPTPLYFAERLTREVGGARIWLKREDLAHTGAHKINNALGQALLARRLGKTRIIAETGAGQHGVATATVCAMLGLECVVYMGSEDIKRQSLNAFRMKMLGATLVSVDSGSKTLKDAINEAMR
;
A
#
# COMPACT_ATOMS: atom_id res chain seq x y z
N MET A 1 -2.73 37.61 16.66
CA MET A 1 -2.83 36.43 15.80
C MET A 1 -1.42 36.04 15.38
N THR A 2 -0.80 35.19 16.14
CA THR A 2 0.56 34.72 15.90
C THR A 2 0.48 33.37 15.24
N GLY A 3 0.70 33.37 13.93
CA GLY A 3 0.85 32.13 13.18
C GLY A 3 2.08 31.39 13.67
N VAL A 4 1.89 30.25 14.29
CA VAL A 4 2.95 29.27 14.53
C VAL A 4 3.36 28.71 13.19
N GLN A 5 4.39 29.29 12.59
CA GLN A 5 5.12 28.66 11.50
C GLN A 5 5.87 27.48 12.11
N THR A 6 5.30 26.28 12.01
CA THR A 6 6.05 25.05 12.22
C THR A 6 7.06 24.93 11.07
N CYS A 7 8.26 25.42 11.30
CA CYS A 7 9.42 25.13 10.45
C CYS A 7 9.72 23.64 10.60
N ALA A 8 9.09 22.81 9.77
CA ALA A 8 9.57 21.46 9.59
C ALA A 8 10.95 21.55 8.91
N LEU A 9 12.01 21.40 9.69
CA LEU A 9 13.35 21.25 9.16
C LEU A 9 13.38 20.06 8.21
N PRO A 10 13.98 20.17 7.03
CA PRO A 10 14.13 19.03 6.13
C PRO A 10 15.05 18.00 6.79
N ILE A 11 14.46 16.94 7.35
CA ILE A 11 15.19 15.92 8.12
C ILE A 11 16.03 15.05 7.21
N SER A 12 15.65 14.97 5.93
CA SER A 12 16.46 14.37 4.87
C SER A 12 15.94 14.79 3.51
N ARG A 13 16.74 14.60 2.49
CA ARG A 13 16.39 14.96 1.11
C ARG A 13 16.36 13.75 0.21
N PHE A 14 15.38 13.70 -0.68
CA PHE A 14 15.34 12.78 -1.81
C PHE A 14 16.17 13.37 -2.99
N GLY A 15 17.48 13.55 -2.78
CA GLY A 15 18.35 14.18 -3.77
C GLY A 15 17.84 15.57 -4.19
N GLU A 16 17.68 15.78 -5.50
CA GLU A 16 17.14 17.02 -6.09
C GLU A 16 15.62 17.17 -5.95
N PHE A 17 14.90 16.10 -5.62
CA PHE A 17 13.44 16.07 -5.60
C PHE A 17 12.80 16.64 -4.33
N GLY A 18 13.57 17.18 -3.41
CA GLY A 18 13.10 17.86 -2.21
C GLY A 18 13.28 17.07 -0.92
N GLY A 19 12.72 17.63 0.18
CA GLY A 19 12.83 17.10 1.53
C GLY A 19 11.65 16.24 1.94
N ARG A 20 11.74 15.68 3.15
CA ARG A 20 10.64 14.98 3.82
C ARG A 20 9.89 15.97 4.68
N TYR A 21 8.58 16.04 4.46
CA TYR A 21 7.68 16.90 5.24
C TYR A 21 6.72 16.00 6.01
N ILE A 22 7.12 15.62 7.21
CA ILE A 22 6.35 14.75 8.12
C ILE A 22 6.11 15.46 9.45
N PRO A 23 5.05 15.09 10.20
CA PRO A 23 4.86 15.57 11.56
C PRO A 23 6.04 15.21 12.47
N GLU A 24 6.42 16.12 13.36
CA GLU A 24 7.57 15.92 14.28
C GLU A 24 7.46 14.64 15.10
N THR A 25 6.25 14.26 15.49
CA THR A 25 5.97 13.02 16.24
C THR A 25 6.30 11.73 15.48
N LEU A 26 6.42 11.80 14.16
CA LEU A 26 6.72 10.65 13.30
C LEU A 26 8.19 10.60 12.83
N VAL A 27 9.00 11.59 13.19
CA VAL A 27 10.40 11.70 12.73
C VAL A 27 11.20 10.45 13.08
N ALA A 28 11.22 10.08 14.37
CA ALA A 28 11.99 8.91 14.82
C ALA A 28 11.56 7.62 14.11
N ALA A 29 10.24 7.40 13.95
CA ALA A 29 9.72 6.24 13.25
C ALA A 29 10.12 6.21 11.76
N HIS A 30 10.26 7.38 11.13
CA HIS A 30 10.70 7.47 9.75
C HIS A 30 12.21 7.28 9.60
N GLU A 31 13.01 7.71 10.57
CA GLU A 31 14.45 7.46 10.61
C GLU A 31 14.74 5.97 10.76
N ASP A 32 14.03 5.29 11.67
CA ASP A 32 14.10 3.83 11.82
C ASP A 32 13.72 3.10 10.52
N LEU A 33 12.64 3.55 9.87
CA LEU A 33 12.17 2.99 8.59
C LEU A 33 13.20 3.18 7.48
N GLU A 34 13.80 4.38 7.39
CA GLU A 34 14.84 4.65 6.39
C GLU A 34 16.06 3.76 6.59
N ALA A 35 16.56 3.67 7.82
CA ALA A 35 17.71 2.84 8.16
C ALA A 35 17.44 1.37 7.78
N ALA A 36 16.27 0.84 8.17
CA ALA A 36 15.86 -0.52 7.82
C ALA A 36 15.69 -0.73 6.31
N TYR A 37 15.18 0.25 5.59
CA TYR A 37 15.04 0.19 4.13
C TYR A 37 16.41 0.16 3.43
N LEU A 38 17.34 1.01 3.84
CA LEU A 38 18.69 1.06 3.26
C LEU A 38 19.44 -0.25 3.50
N GLU A 39 19.31 -0.83 4.70
CA GLU A 39 19.86 -2.14 5.02
C GLU A 39 19.21 -3.25 4.18
N ALA A 40 17.87 -3.33 4.16
CA ALA A 40 17.13 -4.32 3.38
C ALA A 40 17.42 -4.24 1.88
N ARG A 41 17.61 -3.03 1.36
CA ARG A 41 17.95 -2.80 -0.05
C ARG A 41 19.29 -3.42 -0.44
N SER A 42 20.25 -3.47 0.47
CA SER A 42 21.58 -4.04 0.25
C SER A 42 21.72 -5.50 0.72
N ASP A 43 20.71 -6.05 1.40
CA ASP A 43 20.71 -7.41 1.89
C ASP A 43 20.23 -8.41 0.82
N PRO A 44 21.13 -9.29 0.32
CA PRO A 44 20.76 -10.29 -0.69
C PRO A 44 19.65 -11.24 -0.25
N ALA A 45 19.58 -11.58 1.04
CA ALA A 45 18.57 -12.49 1.55
C ALA A 45 17.16 -11.86 1.50
N PHE A 46 17.06 -10.57 1.86
CA PHE A 46 15.81 -9.83 1.75
C PHE A 46 15.37 -9.70 0.29
N GLN A 47 16.30 -9.37 -0.61
CA GLN A 47 16.00 -9.25 -2.04
C GLN A 47 15.54 -10.59 -2.64
N GLN A 48 16.19 -11.69 -2.28
CA GLN A 48 15.79 -13.02 -2.74
C GLN A 48 14.39 -13.43 -2.23
N GLU A 49 14.07 -13.15 -0.97
CA GLU A 49 12.74 -13.40 -0.41
C GLU A 49 11.67 -12.55 -1.14
N LEU A 50 11.93 -11.26 -1.32
CA LEU A 50 11.03 -10.36 -2.05
C LEU A 50 10.80 -10.82 -3.48
N ASP A 51 11.87 -11.12 -4.22
CA ASP A 51 11.81 -11.60 -5.60
C ASP A 51 11.09 -12.95 -5.71
N HIS A 52 11.33 -13.87 -4.78
CA HIS A 52 10.62 -15.14 -4.73
C HIS A 52 9.12 -14.94 -4.55
N LEU A 53 8.70 -14.12 -3.59
CA LEU A 53 7.29 -13.84 -3.34
C LEU A 53 6.63 -13.04 -4.48
N LEU A 54 7.33 -12.07 -5.05
CA LEU A 54 6.83 -11.35 -6.22
C LEU A 54 6.57 -12.30 -7.40
N ARG A 55 7.44 -13.27 -7.61
CA ARG A 55 7.32 -14.23 -8.71
C ARG A 55 6.28 -15.30 -8.45
N HIS A 56 6.32 -15.94 -7.29
CA HIS A 56 5.55 -17.16 -7.04
C HIS A 56 4.24 -16.92 -6.30
N TYR A 57 4.10 -15.82 -5.55
CA TYR A 57 2.88 -15.46 -4.84
C TYR A 57 2.08 -14.36 -5.54
N VAL A 58 2.76 -13.32 -6.01
CA VAL A 58 2.11 -12.20 -6.70
C VAL A 58 1.89 -12.47 -8.19
N GLY A 59 2.76 -13.24 -8.83
CA GLY A 59 2.68 -13.56 -10.26
C GLY A 59 3.36 -12.54 -11.16
N ARG A 60 4.49 -11.98 -10.71
CA ARG A 60 5.27 -11.02 -11.51
C ARG A 60 6.39 -11.70 -12.31
N PRO A 61 6.78 -11.13 -13.47
CA PRO A 61 6.17 -9.97 -14.14
C PRO A 61 4.81 -10.32 -14.77
N THR A 62 3.84 -9.41 -14.64
CA THR A 62 2.57 -9.56 -15.37
C THR A 62 2.78 -9.35 -16.87
N PRO A 63 2.05 -10.06 -17.75
CA PRO A 63 2.27 -9.98 -19.18
C PRO A 63 1.84 -8.64 -19.77
N LEU A 64 2.45 -8.34 -20.92
CA LEU A 64 2.00 -7.29 -21.82
C LEU A 64 1.24 -7.96 -22.98
N TYR A 65 -0.05 -7.68 -23.08
CA TYR A 65 -0.97 -8.29 -24.03
C TYR A 65 -1.33 -7.31 -25.16
N PHE A 66 -1.14 -7.74 -26.40
CA PHE A 66 -1.59 -6.97 -27.56
C PHE A 66 -3.09 -7.15 -27.77
N ALA A 67 -3.85 -6.07 -27.62
CA ALA A 67 -5.30 -6.05 -27.80
C ALA A 67 -5.66 -5.85 -29.29
N GLU A 68 -5.44 -6.88 -30.10
CA GLU A 68 -5.54 -6.82 -31.56
C GLU A 68 -6.93 -6.34 -32.05
N ARG A 69 -7.99 -6.97 -31.51
CA ARG A 69 -9.36 -6.61 -31.89
C ARG A 69 -9.68 -5.16 -31.53
N LEU A 70 -9.34 -4.75 -30.31
CA LEU A 70 -9.56 -3.37 -29.86
C LEU A 70 -8.75 -2.37 -30.71
N THR A 71 -7.50 -2.68 -31.01
CA THR A 71 -6.65 -1.87 -31.91
C THR A 71 -7.30 -1.66 -33.26
N ARG A 72 -7.84 -2.72 -33.85
CA ARG A 72 -8.50 -2.68 -35.17
C ARG A 72 -9.81 -1.89 -35.14
N GLU A 73 -10.63 -2.06 -34.11
CA GLU A 73 -11.91 -1.38 -33.98
C GLU A 73 -11.78 0.13 -33.71
N VAL A 74 -10.80 0.53 -32.89
CA VAL A 74 -10.55 1.94 -32.57
C VAL A 74 -9.80 2.65 -33.71
N GLY A 75 -8.93 1.95 -34.42
CA GLY A 75 -8.02 2.51 -35.43
C GLY A 75 -6.87 3.31 -34.77
N GLY A 76 -5.84 3.64 -35.55
CA GLY A 76 -4.70 4.45 -35.11
C GLY A 76 -3.61 3.64 -34.39
N ALA A 77 -3.24 4.02 -33.16
CA ALA A 77 -2.13 3.42 -32.44
C ALA A 77 -2.41 1.98 -32.00
N ARG A 78 -1.36 1.14 -31.97
CA ARG A 78 -1.46 -0.21 -31.41
C ARG A 78 -1.67 -0.18 -29.91
N ILE A 79 -2.70 -0.85 -29.40
CA ILE A 79 -3.11 -0.87 -28.01
C ILE A 79 -2.54 -2.11 -27.31
N TRP A 80 -1.75 -1.90 -26.27
CA TRP A 80 -1.18 -2.92 -25.43
C TRP A 80 -1.70 -2.79 -24.01
N LEU A 81 -2.08 -3.90 -23.40
CA LEU A 81 -2.57 -3.95 -22.02
C LEU A 81 -1.48 -4.52 -21.11
N LYS A 82 -1.02 -3.74 -20.15
CA LYS A 82 -0.23 -4.26 -19.04
C LYS A 82 -1.17 -4.91 -18.04
N ARG A 83 -1.15 -6.25 -17.99
CA ARG A 83 -2.16 -7.07 -17.32
C ARG A 83 -1.96 -7.14 -15.81
N GLU A 84 -2.05 -5.99 -15.12
CA GLU A 84 -1.96 -5.95 -13.64
C GLU A 84 -3.17 -6.58 -12.94
N ASP A 85 -4.24 -6.82 -13.67
CA ASP A 85 -5.40 -7.62 -13.26
C ASP A 85 -5.05 -9.10 -12.99
N LEU A 86 -3.96 -9.60 -13.57
CA LEU A 86 -3.44 -10.95 -13.34
C LEU A 86 -2.52 -11.07 -12.12
N ALA A 87 -2.12 -9.96 -11.51
CA ALA A 87 -1.44 -10.01 -10.23
C ALA A 87 -2.39 -10.53 -9.15
N HIS A 88 -1.85 -11.23 -8.15
CA HIS A 88 -2.64 -11.71 -7.01
C HIS A 88 -3.45 -10.56 -6.40
N THR A 89 -4.68 -10.80 -5.99
CA THR A 89 -5.73 -9.83 -5.59
C THR A 89 -6.42 -9.07 -6.74
N GLY A 90 -5.94 -9.19 -7.97
CA GLY A 90 -6.54 -8.58 -9.17
C GLY A 90 -6.12 -7.13 -9.41
N ALA A 91 -5.05 -6.64 -8.77
CA ALA A 91 -4.54 -5.29 -8.94
C ALA A 91 -3.06 -5.15 -8.52
N HIS A 92 -2.44 -4.03 -8.94
CA HIS A 92 -1.03 -3.75 -8.66
C HIS A 92 -0.68 -3.49 -7.18
N LYS A 93 -1.66 -3.23 -6.32
CA LYS A 93 -1.44 -2.86 -4.91
C LYS A 93 -0.72 -3.92 -4.10
N ILE A 94 -0.83 -5.19 -4.47
CA ILE A 94 -0.15 -6.29 -3.79
C ILE A 94 1.39 -6.15 -3.82
N ASN A 95 1.97 -5.56 -4.88
CA ASN A 95 3.41 -5.34 -4.99
C ASN A 95 3.93 -4.46 -3.87
N ASN A 96 3.27 -3.34 -3.67
CA ASN A 96 3.58 -2.36 -2.62
C ASN A 96 3.34 -2.95 -1.22
N ALA A 97 2.16 -3.54 -0.99
CA ALA A 97 1.81 -4.12 0.30
C ALA A 97 2.80 -5.22 0.73
N LEU A 98 3.24 -6.05 -0.21
CA LEU A 98 4.22 -7.10 0.06
C LEU A 98 5.57 -6.53 0.53
N GLY A 99 6.15 -5.60 -0.22
CA GLY A 99 7.44 -5.00 0.13
C GLY A 99 7.40 -4.28 1.48
N GLN A 100 6.34 -3.53 1.73
CA GLN A 100 6.16 -2.81 3.00
C GLN A 100 5.96 -3.77 4.19
N ALA A 101 5.17 -4.83 4.04
CA ALA A 101 4.95 -5.78 5.11
C ALA A 101 6.19 -6.61 5.43
N LEU A 102 7.00 -6.98 4.44
CA LEU A 102 8.29 -7.63 4.66
C LEU A 102 9.25 -6.72 5.44
N LEU A 103 9.31 -5.45 5.08
CA LEU A 103 10.14 -4.47 5.79
C LEU A 103 9.65 -4.25 7.22
N ALA A 104 8.34 -4.12 7.43
CA ALA A 104 7.75 -3.99 8.75
C ALA A 104 8.02 -5.22 9.62
N ARG A 105 7.92 -6.44 9.07
CA ARG A 105 8.28 -7.68 9.76
C ARG A 105 9.78 -7.70 10.16
N ARG A 106 10.66 -7.23 9.29
CA ARG A 106 12.10 -7.07 9.59
C ARG A 106 12.34 -6.12 10.75
N LEU A 107 11.54 -5.06 10.87
CA LEU A 107 11.52 -4.14 12.01
C LEU A 107 10.87 -4.71 13.28
N GLY A 108 10.48 -5.98 13.28
CA GLY A 108 9.83 -6.64 14.41
C GLY A 108 8.38 -6.20 14.66
N LYS A 109 7.75 -5.53 13.68
CA LYS A 109 6.35 -5.14 13.79
C LYS A 109 5.45 -6.35 13.61
N THR A 110 4.48 -6.50 14.51
CA THR A 110 3.52 -7.62 14.53
C THR A 110 2.12 -7.20 14.08
N ARG A 111 1.87 -5.89 14.01
CA ARG A 111 0.59 -5.29 13.64
C ARG A 111 0.79 -4.29 12.51
N ILE A 112 0.01 -4.44 11.47
CA ILE A 112 -0.03 -3.54 10.30
C ILE A 112 -1.34 -2.79 10.30
N ILE A 113 -1.26 -1.49 10.09
CA ILE A 113 -2.43 -0.65 9.82
C ILE A 113 -2.43 -0.20 8.37
N ALA A 114 -3.59 -0.06 7.78
CA ALA A 114 -3.76 0.52 6.46
C ALA A 114 -5.05 1.33 6.38
N GLU A 115 -5.05 2.32 5.52
CA GLU A 115 -6.24 3.03 5.11
C GLU A 115 -6.63 2.62 3.68
N THR A 116 -7.90 2.72 3.35
CA THR A 116 -8.37 2.40 2.00
C THR A 116 -9.65 3.15 1.66
N GLY A 117 -9.78 3.57 0.40
CA GLY A 117 -11.00 4.12 -0.17
C GLY A 117 -11.73 3.06 -1.00
N ALA A 118 -11.29 2.79 -2.22
CA ALA A 118 -11.86 1.75 -3.09
C ALA A 118 -11.69 0.31 -2.58
N GLY A 119 -10.95 0.09 -1.51
CA GLY A 119 -10.76 -1.23 -0.88
C GLY A 119 -9.59 -2.04 -1.41
N GLN A 120 -9.01 -1.71 -2.56
CA GLN A 120 -7.95 -2.51 -3.18
C GLN A 120 -6.66 -2.56 -2.34
N HIS A 121 -6.28 -1.42 -1.74
CA HIS A 121 -5.12 -1.38 -0.85
C HIS A 121 -5.36 -2.19 0.42
N GLY A 122 -6.54 -2.05 1.03
CA GLY A 122 -6.93 -2.83 2.20
C GLY A 122 -6.94 -4.34 1.94
N VAL A 123 -7.49 -4.78 0.80
CA VAL A 123 -7.45 -6.21 0.40
C VAL A 123 -6.02 -6.69 0.22
N ALA A 124 -5.17 -5.91 -0.46
CA ALA A 124 -3.77 -6.29 -0.67
C ALA A 124 -3.02 -6.40 0.66
N THR A 125 -3.19 -5.44 1.57
CA THR A 125 -2.57 -5.46 2.90
C THR A 125 -3.08 -6.64 3.73
N ALA A 126 -4.38 -6.87 3.78
CA ALA A 126 -4.98 -8.02 4.48
C ALA A 126 -4.45 -9.36 3.94
N THR A 127 -4.31 -9.48 2.62
CA THR A 127 -3.77 -10.68 1.96
C THR A 127 -2.32 -10.97 2.39
N VAL A 128 -1.47 -9.94 2.38
CA VAL A 128 -0.06 -10.10 2.77
C VAL A 128 0.07 -10.36 4.27
N CYS A 129 -0.72 -9.68 5.10
CA CYS A 129 -0.72 -9.92 6.54
C CYS A 129 -1.16 -11.34 6.89
N ALA A 130 -2.20 -11.87 6.22
CA ALA A 130 -2.64 -13.25 6.38
C ALA A 130 -1.53 -14.25 6.01
N MET A 131 -0.82 -14.00 4.91
CA MET A 131 0.32 -14.84 4.48
C MET A 131 1.48 -14.81 5.48
N LEU A 132 1.79 -13.64 6.05
CA LEU A 132 2.95 -13.44 6.95
C LEU A 132 2.61 -13.67 8.43
N GLY A 133 1.36 -13.96 8.79
CA GLY A 133 0.92 -14.13 10.17
C GLY A 133 0.93 -12.84 10.98
N LEU A 134 0.68 -11.70 10.34
CA LEU A 134 0.65 -10.37 10.96
C LEU A 134 -0.79 -9.95 11.27
N GLU A 135 -1.01 -9.27 12.40
CA GLU A 135 -2.27 -8.60 12.68
C GLU A 135 -2.51 -7.49 11.65
N CYS A 136 -3.74 -7.40 11.14
CA CYS A 136 -4.11 -6.39 10.15
C CYS A 136 -5.33 -5.60 10.59
N VAL A 137 -5.19 -4.28 10.64
CA VAL A 137 -6.31 -3.35 10.89
C VAL A 137 -6.44 -2.40 9.71
N VAL A 138 -7.62 -2.37 9.09
CA VAL A 138 -7.89 -1.52 7.93
C VAL A 138 -8.95 -0.48 8.28
N TYR A 139 -8.63 0.79 8.09
CA TYR A 139 -9.54 1.92 8.24
C TYR A 139 -10.17 2.25 6.88
N MET A 140 -11.50 2.35 6.86
CA MET A 140 -12.25 2.65 5.63
C MET A 140 -13.48 3.50 5.96
N GLY A 141 -13.71 4.55 5.18
CA GLY A 141 -14.88 5.39 5.35
C GLY A 141 -16.19 4.60 5.18
N SER A 142 -17.20 4.88 6.00
CA SER A 142 -18.46 4.12 5.97
C SER A 142 -19.20 4.23 4.64
N GLU A 143 -19.08 5.34 3.92
CA GLU A 143 -19.63 5.47 2.57
C GLU A 143 -18.88 4.61 1.55
N ASP A 144 -17.56 4.52 1.69
CA ASP A 144 -16.73 3.65 0.85
C ASP A 144 -17.00 2.17 1.13
N ILE A 145 -17.22 1.79 2.40
CA ILE A 145 -17.63 0.42 2.79
C ILE A 145 -18.92 0.01 2.08
N LYS A 146 -19.92 0.90 2.03
CA LYS A 146 -21.20 0.62 1.34
C LYS A 146 -20.98 0.41 -0.15
N ARG A 147 -20.21 1.31 -0.79
CA ARG A 147 -19.92 1.26 -2.24
C ARG A 147 -19.08 0.04 -2.63
N GLN A 148 -18.19 -0.39 -1.75
CA GLN A 148 -17.19 -1.43 -1.98
C GLN A 148 -17.38 -2.62 -1.04
N SER A 149 -18.61 -3.03 -0.80
CA SER A 149 -18.99 -4.08 0.16
C SER A 149 -18.27 -5.41 -0.11
N LEU A 150 -18.01 -5.75 -1.38
CA LEU A 150 -17.25 -6.94 -1.75
C LEU A 150 -15.81 -6.89 -1.23
N ASN A 151 -15.12 -5.74 -1.35
CA ASN A 151 -13.78 -5.60 -0.83
C ASN A 151 -13.76 -5.60 0.70
N ALA A 152 -14.76 -4.99 1.33
CA ALA A 152 -14.95 -5.06 2.79
C ALA A 152 -15.12 -6.52 3.28
N PHE A 153 -15.92 -7.31 2.57
CA PHE A 153 -16.08 -8.74 2.84
C PHE A 153 -14.76 -9.51 2.67
N ARG A 154 -14.02 -9.27 1.57
CA ARG A 154 -12.72 -9.92 1.32
C ARG A 154 -11.70 -9.65 2.43
N MET A 155 -11.60 -8.39 2.91
CA MET A 155 -10.71 -8.03 4.01
C MET A 155 -11.05 -8.80 5.29
N LYS A 156 -12.33 -8.87 5.67
CA LYS A 156 -12.79 -9.64 6.83
C LYS A 156 -12.52 -11.13 6.69
N MET A 157 -12.75 -11.69 5.51
CA MET A 157 -12.48 -13.10 5.23
C MET A 157 -11.00 -13.46 5.34
N LEU A 158 -10.11 -12.50 5.06
CA LEU A 158 -8.66 -12.62 5.23
C LEU A 158 -8.18 -12.39 6.68
N GLY A 159 -9.11 -12.21 7.61
CA GLY A 159 -8.81 -12.04 9.03
C GLY A 159 -8.46 -10.60 9.45
N ALA A 160 -8.60 -9.62 8.56
CA ALA A 160 -8.36 -8.23 8.94
C ALA A 160 -9.53 -7.64 9.74
N THR A 161 -9.19 -6.84 10.74
CA THR A 161 -10.15 -5.98 11.45
C THR A 161 -10.46 -4.77 10.58
N LEU A 162 -11.72 -4.66 10.12
CA LEU A 162 -12.17 -3.51 9.34
C LEU A 162 -12.84 -2.49 10.25
N VAL A 163 -12.22 -1.31 10.39
CA VAL A 163 -12.73 -0.19 11.18
C VAL A 163 -13.46 0.79 10.28
N SER A 164 -14.74 0.99 10.56
CA SER A 164 -15.58 1.98 9.85
C SER A 164 -15.29 3.38 10.40
N VAL A 165 -15.01 4.32 9.50
CA VAL A 165 -14.77 5.72 9.86
C VAL A 165 -15.99 6.55 9.46
N ASP A 166 -16.67 7.11 10.47
CA ASP A 166 -17.90 7.88 10.33
C ASP A 166 -17.71 9.40 10.45
N SER A 167 -16.48 9.86 10.65
CA SER A 167 -16.13 11.28 10.71
C SER A 167 -16.05 11.92 9.31
N GLY A 168 -16.25 13.21 9.23
CA GLY A 168 -16.08 14.03 8.02
C GLY A 168 -16.93 13.56 6.84
N SER A 169 -16.31 13.42 5.68
CA SER A 169 -16.94 12.93 4.44
C SER A 169 -17.16 11.43 4.40
N LYS A 170 -16.66 10.69 5.41
CA LYS A 170 -16.74 9.23 5.53
C LYS A 170 -16.08 8.48 4.37
N THR A 171 -14.98 9.04 3.87
CA THR A 171 -14.22 8.54 2.73
C THR A 171 -12.72 8.42 3.06
N LEU A 172 -11.89 8.12 2.05
CA LEU A 172 -10.46 7.87 2.19
C LEU A 172 -9.72 8.92 3.04
N LYS A 173 -10.01 10.21 2.88
CA LYS A 173 -9.34 11.29 3.64
C LYS A 173 -9.51 11.10 5.15
N ASP A 174 -10.73 10.78 5.57
CA ASP A 174 -11.05 10.61 6.98
C ASP A 174 -10.48 9.29 7.52
N ALA A 175 -10.45 8.26 6.68
CA ALA A 175 -9.79 6.99 7.00
C ALA A 175 -8.28 7.18 7.24
N ILE A 176 -7.59 7.99 6.42
CA ILE A 176 -6.17 8.35 6.63
C ILE A 176 -5.99 9.06 7.97
N ASN A 177 -6.80 10.06 8.26
CA ASN A 177 -6.71 10.82 9.51
C ASN A 177 -6.90 9.93 10.74
N GLU A 178 -7.82 8.97 10.67
CA GLU A 178 -8.08 8.05 11.77
C GLU A 178 -6.97 7.01 11.94
N ALA A 179 -6.42 6.50 10.85
CA ALA A 179 -5.30 5.57 10.87
C ALA A 179 -4.01 6.18 11.46
N MET A 180 -3.85 7.50 11.37
CA MET A 180 -2.67 8.24 11.86
C MET A 180 -2.80 8.69 13.32
N ARG A 181 -3.95 8.51 13.97
CA ARG A 181 -4.18 8.80 15.40
C ARG A 181 -3.75 7.63 16.28
#